data_09eeba56942d12b4571e772f62040b76
#
_entry.id   09eeba56942d12b4571e772f62040b76
#
_cell.length_a   1.000
_cell.length_b   1.000
_cell.length_c   1.000
_cell.angle_alpha   90.00
_cell.angle_beta   90.00
_cell.angle_gamma   90.00
#
_symmetry.space_group_name_H-M   'P 1'
#
loop_
_entity.id
_entity.type
_entity.pdbx_description
1 polymer ?
#
loop_
_entity_poly.entity_id
_entity_poly.type
_entity_poly.pdbx_seq_one_letter_code
_entity_poly.pdbx_strand_id
1 'polypeptide(L)'
;VVEVATAIPAFIGYTEEASRNGKSLINKPTRITSFAEYRVLFGGAFQPKFSFDDVVPGTAVKHEITINGQSKAINYLTDHDSYMYRGIQLFFNNGGGTCYIVSVGTYGGKDKVVEVLKDELEWL
;
A
#
# COMPACT_ATOMS: atom_id res chain seq x y z
N VAL A 1 -27.44 0.08 -30.63
CA VAL A 1 -26.37 -0.44 -29.78
C VAL A 1 -26.69 -0.12 -28.33
N VAL A 2 -26.84 -1.15 -27.55
CA VAL A 2 -27.07 -0.97 -26.12
C VAL A 2 -25.70 -0.85 -25.43
N GLU A 3 -25.45 0.28 -24.81
CA GLU A 3 -24.26 0.43 -23.98
C GLU A 3 -24.41 -0.41 -22.72
N VAL A 4 -23.47 -1.32 -22.52
CA VAL A 4 -23.39 -2.07 -21.29
C VAL A 4 -22.62 -1.21 -20.28
N ALA A 5 -23.22 -0.96 -19.13
CA ALA A 5 -22.53 -0.21 -18.08
C ALA A 5 -21.26 -0.94 -17.68
N THR A 6 -20.12 -0.26 -17.76
CA THR A 6 -18.85 -0.80 -17.32
C THR A 6 -18.80 -0.81 -15.80
N ALA A 7 -18.40 -1.92 -15.22
CA ALA A 7 -18.21 -2.00 -13.78
C ALA A 7 -17.13 -1.02 -13.32
N ILE A 8 -17.41 -0.28 -12.25
CA ILE A 8 -16.45 0.64 -11.66
C ILE A 8 -15.66 -0.13 -10.60
N PRO A 9 -14.34 -0.25 -10.72
CA PRO A 9 -13.56 -1.00 -9.76
C PRO A 9 -13.44 -0.28 -8.43
N ALA A 10 -13.21 -1.05 -7.37
CA ALA A 10 -12.89 -0.55 -6.05
C ALA A 10 -11.55 -1.14 -5.60
N PHE A 11 -10.70 -0.29 -5.05
CA PHE A 11 -9.41 -0.69 -4.49
C PHE A 11 -9.46 -0.52 -2.98
N ILE A 12 -9.16 -1.59 -2.26
CA ILE A 12 -9.25 -1.62 -0.80
C ILE A 12 -7.88 -1.97 -0.23
N GLY A 13 -7.35 -1.15 0.65
CA GLY A 13 -6.05 -1.40 1.25
C GLY A 13 -5.53 -0.25 2.10
N TYR A 14 -4.24 -0.30 2.39
CA TYR A 14 -3.55 0.73 3.16
C TYR A 14 -3.08 1.86 2.27
N THR A 15 -3.09 3.06 2.82
CA THR A 15 -2.64 4.28 2.14
C THR A 15 -1.71 5.07 3.06
N GLU A 16 -0.94 6.00 2.49
CA GLU A 16 -0.06 6.86 3.28
C GLU A 16 -0.87 7.77 4.20
N GLU A 17 -1.94 8.31 3.67
CA GLU A 17 -2.91 9.14 4.40
C GLU A 17 -4.30 8.89 3.85
N ALA A 18 -5.33 9.40 4.51
CA ALA A 18 -6.70 9.30 4.03
C ALA A 18 -7.51 10.45 4.63
N SER A 19 -7.52 11.58 3.94
CA SER A 19 -8.25 12.75 4.41
C SER A 19 -8.65 13.69 3.28
N ARG A 20 -9.75 14.39 3.49
CA ARG A 20 -10.22 15.46 2.62
C ARG A 20 -10.66 16.63 3.50
N ASN A 21 -10.02 17.79 3.32
CA ASN A 21 -10.34 18.99 4.10
C ASN A 21 -10.34 18.75 5.61
N GLY A 22 -9.36 17.99 6.11
CA GLY A 22 -9.22 17.66 7.52
C GLY A 22 -10.15 16.57 8.03
N LYS A 23 -11.01 16.02 7.18
CA LYS A 23 -11.90 14.91 7.55
C LYS A 23 -11.32 13.57 7.13
N SER A 24 -11.35 12.59 8.01
CA SER A 24 -10.86 11.24 7.73
C SER A 24 -11.70 10.55 6.66
N LEU A 25 -11.01 9.89 5.73
CA LEU A 25 -11.63 9.03 4.72
C LEU A 25 -11.47 7.54 5.04
N ILE A 26 -10.98 7.19 6.22
CA ILE A 26 -10.78 5.79 6.62
C ILE A 26 -12.12 5.05 6.59
N ASN A 27 -12.13 3.88 5.96
CA ASN A 27 -13.30 3.02 5.78
C ASN A 27 -14.47 3.67 5.03
N LYS A 28 -14.20 4.75 4.30
CA LYS A 28 -15.21 5.43 3.50
C LYS A 28 -14.91 5.26 2.01
N PRO A 29 -15.80 4.62 1.23
CA PRO A 29 -15.62 4.55 -0.21
C PRO A 29 -15.53 5.95 -0.80
N THR A 30 -14.45 6.25 -1.47
CA THR A 30 -14.17 7.57 -2.03
C THR A 30 -13.97 7.45 -3.52
N ARG A 31 -14.80 8.16 -4.28
CA ARG A 31 -14.72 8.17 -5.74
C ARG A 31 -13.59 9.08 -6.18
N ILE A 32 -12.76 8.58 -7.08
CA ILE A 32 -11.71 9.36 -7.74
C ILE A 32 -11.74 9.14 -9.24
N THR A 33 -11.21 10.09 -9.99
CA THR A 33 -11.20 10.06 -11.46
C THR A 33 -9.81 10.21 -12.06
N SER A 34 -8.79 10.43 -11.23
CA SER A 34 -7.41 10.57 -11.68
C SER A 34 -6.42 10.12 -10.61
N PHE A 35 -5.22 9.79 -11.05
CA PHE A 35 -4.15 9.42 -10.13
C PHE A 35 -3.68 10.62 -9.29
N ALA A 36 -3.70 11.81 -9.86
CA ALA A 36 -3.37 13.04 -9.12
C ALA A 36 -4.34 13.24 -7.94
N GLU A 37 -5.62 13.00 -8.14
CA GLU A 37 -6.63 13.06 -7.09
C GLU A 37 -6.37 12.02 -6.00
N TYR A 38 -5.99 10.80 -6.38
CA TYR A 38 -5.57 9.78 -5.41
C TYR A 38 -4.43 10.28 -4.53
N ARG A 39 -3.39 10.84 -5.13
CA ARG A 39 -2.21 11.30 -4.39
C ARG A 39 -2.53 12.43 -3.42
N VAL A 40 -3.44 13.31 -3.80
CA VAL A 40 -3.87 14.41 -2.92
C VAL A 40 -4.63 13.90 -1.69
N LEU A 41 -5.50 12.92 -1.87
CA LEU A 41 -6.36 12.40 -0.80
C LEU A 41 -5.70 11.27 0.02
N PHE A 42 -4.92 10.43 -0.62
CA PHE A 42 -4.39 9.19 -0.02
C PHE A 42 -2.86 9.12 0.02
N GLY A 43 -2.17 10.10 -0.54
CA GLY A 43 -0.72 10.20 -0.46
C GLY A 43 0.03 9.32 -1.44
N GLY A 44 1.27 8.99 -1.09
CA GLY A 44 2.20 8.29 -1.95
C GLY A 44 2.36 6.81 -1.62
N ALA A 45 3.38 6.22 -2.22
CA ALA A 45 3.72 4.82 -1.99
C ALA A 45 4.29 4.61 -0.60
N PHE A 46 4.10 3.40 -0.08
CA PHE A 46 4.76 2.99 1.15
C PHE A 46 6.28 2.98 0.97
N GLN A 47 6.98 3.56 1.94
CA GLN A 47 8.44 3.57 1.97
C GLN A 47 8.91 2.45 2.89
N PRO A 48 9.38 1.32 2.35
CA PRO A 48 9.84 0.21 3.19
C PRO A 48 11.07 0.62 3.99
N LYS A 49 11.11 0.21 5.25
CA LYS A 49 12.26 0.42 6.11
C LYS A 49 12.99 -0.90 6.28
N PHE A 50 14.31 -0.84 6.23
CA PHE A 50 15.16 -2.00 6.43
C PHE A 50 16.44 -1.60 7.14
N SER A 51 17.11 -2.58 7.75
CA SER A 51 18.42 -2.41 8.38
C SER A 51 19.46 -3.27 7.67
N PHE A 52 20.71 -2.86 7.79
CA PHE A 52 21.87 -3.64 7.35
C PHE A 52 22.61 -4.15 8.59
N ASP A 53 22.68 -5.47 8.72
CA ASP A 53 23.35 -6.09 9.85
C ASP A 53 24.55 -6.91 9.36
N ASP A 54 25.53 -7.11 10.27
CA ASP A 54 26.69 -7.94 9.95
C ASP A 54 26.27 -9.39 9.70
N VAL A 55 26.88 -10.02 8.69
CA VAL A 55 26.65 -11.44 8.43
C VAL A 55 27.37 -12.27 9.47
N VAL A 56 26.62 -13.11 10.18
CA VAL A 56 27.18 -14.05 11.17
C VAL A 56 27.57 -15.33 10.45
N PRO A 57 28.86 -15.78 10.54
CA PRO A 57 29.28 -17.04 9.91
C PRO A 57 28.45 -18.23 10.40
N GLY A 58 28.02 -19.07 9.47
CA GLY A 58 27.21 -20.25 9.77
C GLY A 58 25.72 -19.99 9.90
N THR A 59 25.27 -18.75 9.77
CA THR A 59 23.86 -18.37 9.80
C THR A 59 23.36 -18.17 8.38
N ALA A 60 22.21 -18.76 8.06
CA ALA A 60 21.56 -18.57 6.75
C ALA A 60 21.07 -17.13 6.63
N VAL A 61 21.44 -16.45 5.54
CA VAL A 61 21.03 -15.07 5.25
C VAL A 61 20.09 -15.08 4.05
N LYS A 62 18.89 -14.53 4.22
CA LYS A 62 17.89 -14.50 3.17
C LYS A 62 18.23 -13.49 2.06
N HIS A 63 18.73 -12.34 2.46
CA HIS A 63 19.15 -11.29 1.54
C HIS A 63 20.51 -10.75 1.99
N GLU A 64 21.45 -10.70 1.06
CA GLU A 64 22.82 -10.26 1.34
C GLU A 64 23.26 -9.24 0.30
N ILE A 65 23.99 -8.23 0.76
CA ILE A 65 24.54 -7.16 -0.08
C ILE A 65 25.94 -6.84 0.39
N THR A 66 26.81 -6.41 -0.52
CA THR A 66 28.15 -5.99 -0.21
C THR A 66 28.23 -4.47 -0.13
N ILE A 67 28.67 -3.96 1.03
CA ILE A 67 28.85 -2.53 1.27
C ILE A 67 30.30 -2.31 1.72
N ASN A 68 31.05 -1.48 1.00
CA ASN A 68 32.47 -1.20 1.28
C ASN A 68 33.32 -2.47 1.45
N GLY A 69 33.07 -3.49 0.62
CA GLY A 69 33.80 -4.75 0.66
C GLY A 69 33.38 -5.71 1.76
N GLN A 70 32.35 -5.37 2.54
CA GLN A 70 31.81 -6.23 3.60
C GLN A 70 30.40 -6.72 3.25
N SER A 71 30.16 -8.00 3.50
CA SER A 71 28.84 -8.59 3.33
C SER A 71 27.94 -8.19 4.49
N LYS A 72 26.75 -7.68 4.16
CA LYS A 72 25.72 -7.27 5.13
C LYS A 72 24.42 -8.02 4.83
N ALA A 73 23.71 -8.39 5.89
CA ALA A 73 22.37 -8.93 5.78
C ALA A 73 21.36 -7.79 5.73
N ILE A 74 20.38 -7.89 4.83
CA ILE A 74 19.28 -6.92 4.76
C ILE A 74 18.11 -7.48 5.54
N ASN A 75 17.65 -6.74 6.55
CA ASN A 75 16.48 -7.09 7.35
C ASN A 75 15.40 -6.04 7.15
N TYR A 76 14.21 -6.48 6.74
CA TYR A 76 13.07 -5.59 6.60
C TYR A 76 12.47 -5.31 7.97
N LEU A 77 12.36 -4.03 8.31
CA LEU A 77 11.74 -3.57 9.55
C LEU A 77 10.22 -3.52 9.45
N THR A 78 9.70 -3.62 8.22
CA THR A 78 8.26 -3.58 7.94
C THR A 78 7.93 -4.57 6.84
N ASP A 79 6.79 -5.25 6.97
CA ASP A 79 6.29 -6.23 6.00
C ASP A 79 5.29 -5.63 5.01
N HIS A 80 5.33 -4.32 4.83
CA HIS A 80 4.40 -3.66 3.94
C HIS A 80 4.90 -3.56 2.53
N ASP A 81 3.93 -3.60 1.64
CA ASP A 81 4.12 -3.47 0.22
C ASP A 81 3.21 -2.36 -0.32
N SER A 82 3.60 -1.75 -1.44
CA SER A 82 2.82 -0.70 -2.08
C SER A 82 1.92 -1.25 -3.19
N TYR A 83 1.39 -2.44 -3.02
CA TYR A 83 0.56 -3.09 -4.04
C TYR A 83 -0.65 -2.26 -4.43
N MET A 84 -1.33 -1.67 -3.47
CA MET A 84 -2.48 -0.82 -3.75
C MET A 84 -2.08 0.42 -4.55
N TYR A 85 -1.06 1.14 -4.11
CA TYR A 85 -0.57 2.32 -4.81
C TYR A 85 -0.16 1.99 -6.24
N ARG A 86 0.61 0.91 -6.42
CA ARG A 86 1.08 0.49 -7.75
C ARG A 86 -0.07 -0.02 -8.62
N GLY A 87 -1.03 -0.72 -8.03
CA GLY A 87 -2.21 -1.19 -8.74
C GLY A 87 -3.08 -0.04 -9.26
N ILE A 88 -3.27 0.99 -8.45
CA ILE A 88 -4.02 2.18 -8.84
C ILE A 88 -3.25 2.97 -9.92
N GLN A 89 -1.94 3.10 -9.76
CA GLN A 89 -1.10 3.73 -10.77
C GLN A 89 -1.20 3.01 -12.12
N LEU A 90 -1.12 1.68 -12.10
CA LEU A 90 -1.26 0.85 -13.30
C LEU A 90 -2.63 1.02 -13.94
N PHE A 91 -3.70 1.04 -13.13
CA PHE A 91 -5.06 1.25 -13.59
C PHE A 91 -5.19 2.55 -14.40
N PHE A 92 -4.73 3.67 -13.84
CA PHE A 92 -4.80 4.95 -14.54
C PHE A 92 -3.84 5.04 -15.74
N ASN A 93 -2.65 4.43 -15.64
CA ASN A 93 -1.70 4.39 -16.75
C ASN A 93 -2.22 3.59 -17.94
N ASN A 94 -3.13 2.66 -17.71
CA ASN A 94 -3.76 1.86 -18.77
C ASN A 94 -5.13 2.39 -19.19
N GLY A 95 -5.40 3.65 -18.95
CA GLY A 95 -6.62 4.31 -19.41
C GLY A 95 -7.81 4.20 -18.47
N GLY A 96 -7.57 3.80 -17.23
CA GLY A 96 -8.61 3.75 -16.21
C GLY A 96 -9.22 5.11 -15.95
N GLY A 97 -10.51 5.16 -15.76
CA GLY A 97 -11.25 6.40 -15.49
C GLY A 97 -11.66 6.50 -14.03
N THR A 98 -12.94 6.26 -13.75
CA THR A 98 -13.46 6.35 -12.37
C THR A 98 -13.19 5.07 -11.60
N CYS A 99 -12.81 5.20 -10.34
CA CYS A 99 -12.74 4.08 -9.39
C CYS A 99 -13.09 4.56 -7.97
N TYR A 100 -13.31 3.61 -7.08
CA TYR A 100 -13.50 3.88 -5.66
C TYR A 100 -12.29 3.41 -4.87
N ILE A 101 -11.89 4.20 -3.90
CA ILE A 101 -10.80 3.88 -2.98
C ILE A 101 -11.37 3.74 -1.58
N VAL A 102 -11.04 2.64 -0.92
CA VAL A 102 -11.35 2.43 0.50
C VAL A 102 -10.05 2.23 1.23
N SER A 103 -9.61 3.24 1.97
CA SER A 103 -8.46 3.11 2.85
C SER A 103 -8.91 2.50 4.17
N VAL A 104 -8.33 1.37 4.52
CA VAL A 104 -8.61 0.70 5.80
C VAL A 104 -7.65 1.15 6.91
N GLY A 105 -6.68 1.98 6.56
CA GLY A 105 -5.73 2.53 7.51
C GLY A 105 -4.54 3.16 6.82
N THR A 106 -3.73 3.85 7.60
CA THR A 106 -2.50 4.48 7.12
C THR A 106 -1.29 3.64 7.51
N TYR A 107 -0.18 3.86 6.82
CA TYR A 107 1.04 3.09 7.06
C TYR A 107 1.59 3.25 8.49
N GLY A 108 1.39 4.42 9.10
CA GLY A 108 1.81 4.68 10.48
C GLY A 108 1.01 3.92 11.53
N GLY A 109 -0.21 3.47 11.20
CA GLY A 109 -1.08 2.71 12.10
C GLY A 109 -1.16 1.23 11.75
N LYS A 110 -0.24 0.71 10.97
CA LYS A 110 -0.30 -0.62 10.37
C LYS A 110 -0.55 -1.77 11.36
N ASP A 111 0.08 -1.74 12.54
CA ASP A 111 -0.03 -2.85 13.48
C ASP A 111 -1.45 -3.03 14.00
N LYS A 112 -2.12 -1.92 14.29
CA LYS A 112 -3.52 -1.93 14.69
C LYS A 112 -4.45 -2.34 13.55
N VAL A 113 -4.14 -1.92 12.34
CA VAL A 113 -4.97 -2.18 11.17
C VAL A 113 -4.85 -3.63 10.72
N VAL A 114 -3.67 -4.24 10.83
CA VAL A 114 -3.50 -5.67 10.55
C VAL A 114 -4.36 -6.53 11.47
N GLU A 115 -4.44 -6.18 12.75
CA GLU A 115 -5.32 -6.87 13.70
C GLU A 115 -6.80 -6.73 13.32
N VAL A 116 -7.23 -5.53 12.99
CA VAL A 116 -8.61 -5.26 12.55
C VAL A 116 -8.95 -6.06 11.30
N LEU A 117 -8.04 -6.09 10.32
CA LEU A 117 -8.25 -6.86 9.09
C LEU A 117 -8.30 -8.37 9.35
N LYS A 118 -7.50 -8.87 10.29
CA LYS A 118 -7.58 -10.26 10.69
C LYS A 118 -8.96 -10.60 11.24
N ASP A 119 -9.47 -9.77 12.12
CA ASP A 119 -10.78 -9.96 12.73
C ASP A 119 -11.88 -9.86 11.67
N GLU A 120 -11.77 -8.94 10.74
CA GLU A 120 -12.74 -8.80 9.65
C GLU A 120 -12.68 -9.95 8.64
N LEU A 121 -11.50 -10.46 8.34
CA LEU A 121 -11.35 -11.60 7.44
C LEU A 121 -11.89 -12.90 8.03
N GLU A 122 -11.92 -13.04 9.33
CA GLU A 122 -12.54 -14.19 10.00
C GLU A 122 -14.06 -14.24 9.81
N TRP A 123 -14.67 -13.12 9.39
CA TRP A 123 -16.09 -13.03 9.07
C TRP A 123 -16.44 -13.54 7.67
N LEU A 124 -15.46 -13.67 6.82
CA LEU A 124 -15.63 -14.15 5.45
C LEU A 124 -15.47 -15.65 5.38
#